data_6ba5be8f2b6d437e325eba9cc8d5e7f0
#
_entry.id   6ba5be8f2b6d437e325eba9cc8d5e7f0
#
_cell.length_a   1.000
_cell.length_b   1.000
_cell.length_c   1.000
_cell.angle_alpha   90.00
_cell.angle_beta   90.00
_cell.angle_gamma   90.00
#
_symmetry.space_group_name_H-M   'P 1'
#
loop_
_entity.id
_entity.type
_entity.pdbx_description
1 polymer ?
#
loop_
_entity_poly.entity_id
_entity_poly.type
_entity_poly.pdbx_seq_one_letter_code
_entity_poly.pdbx_strand_id
1 'polypeptide(L)'
;MASKIGVYFDVQNIGGGLDVEALAEQVRSKWSDLTPVVKVLPMLSVAEDEVRADIEANGLDGVLFCGASPRDEAAPWQLPVQVEHVNLREQCVLAYKNPDGSAVSGAAPALLTQMATDYMNMGVVKLQKSNMPESAAIEGIKRILVIGGGWTGLTAAQEAAKTGYEVILVEKADKLGGAVNNMPMGSPLQAPWEDRQPTNLAEKIAAVTGNSSITVLLNSHMAKLEGQPGEFKATVATANGEQTFDIGSVVLATGWVPLAEKYLESMGLRSEERR
;
A
#
# COMPACT_ATOMS: atom_id res chain seq x y z
N MET A 1 -17.12 -2.86 -18.57
CA MET A 1 -16.93 -4.28 -18.96
C MET A 1 -16.15 -4.29 -20.24
N ALA A 2 -15.03 -5.02 -20.28
CA ALA A 2 -14.21 -5.04 -21.48
C ALA A 2 -14.90 -5.84 -22.59
N SER A 3 -14.86 -5.31 -23.81
CA SER A 3 -15.44 -5.89 -25.02
C SER A 3 -14.39 -6.26 -26.08
N LYS A 4 -13.17 -5.70 -25.94
CA LYS A 4 -12.00 -5.99 -26.77
C LYS A 4 -10.76 -6.09 -25.90
N ILE A 5 -10.24 -7.30 -25.72
CA ILE A 5 -9.15 -7.61 -24.81
C ILE A 5 -7.89 -7.96 -25.60
N GLY A 6 -6.77 -7.32 -25.28
CA GLY A 6 -5.45 -7.77 -25.69
C GLY A 6 -4.89 -8.77 -24.68
N VAL A 7 -4.39 -9.90 -25.14
CA VAL A 7 -3.77 -10.93 -24.30
C VAL A 7 -2.29 -11.05 -24.63
N TYR A 8 -1.44 -10.90 -23.63
CA TYR A 8 0.00 -10.88 -23.78
C TYR A 8 0.66 -11.89 -22.83
N PHE A 9 1.39 -12.82 -23.39
CA PHE A 9 2.15 -13.82 -22.63
C PHE A 9 3.61 -13.35 -22.47
N ASP A 10 4.11 -13.41 -21.26
CA ASP A 10 5.51 -13.08 -20.91
C ASP A 10 6.32 -14.37 -20.73
N VAL A 11 7.01 -14.78 -21.78
CA VAL A 11 7.75 -16.06 -21.82
C VAL A 11 8.81 -16.12 -20.72
N GLN A 12 9.59 -15.05 -20.55
CA GLN A 12 10.66 -15.00 -19.56
C GLN A 12 10.13 -15.18 -18.15
N ASN A 13 9.04 -14.51 -17.83
CA ASN A 13 8.46 -14.55 -16.49
C ASN A 13 7.58 -15.78 -16.23
N ILE A 14 7.00 -16.40 -17.25
CA ILE A 14 6.33 -17.70 -17.08
C ILE A 14 7.38 -18.78 -16.74
N GLY A 15 8.53 -18.73 -17.37
CA GLY A 15 9.56 -19.75 -17.23
C GLY A 15 9.24 -21.02 -18.02
N GLY A 16 10.10 -22.03 -17.87
CA GLY A 16 9.93 -23.31 -18.56
C GLY A 16 8.77 -24.16 -18.00
N GLY A 17 8.30 -25.12 -18.79
CA GLY A 17 7.30 -26.11 -18.35
C GLY A 17 5.88 -25.90 -18.87
N LEU A 18 5.61 -24.83 -19.62
CA LEU A 18 4.37 -24.60 -20.36
C LEU A 18 4.65 -24.36 -21.85
N ASP A 19 3.82 -24.90 -22.72
CA ASP A 19 3.80 -24.53 -24.13
C ASP A 19 2.96 -23.28 -24.29
N VAL A 20 3.63 -22.11 -24.25
CA VAL A 20 2.97 -20.80 -24.25
C VAL A 20 2.29 -20.50 -25.57
N GLU A 21 2.86 -20.98 -26.71
CA GLU A 21 2.21 -20.82 -28.02
C GLU A 21 0.92 -21.65 -28.13
N ALA A 22 0.93 -22.87 -27.62
CA ALA A 22 -0.30 -23.67 -27.58
C ALA A 22 -1.38 -23.03 -26.69
N LEU A 23 -0.99 -22.41 -25.57
CA LEU A 23 -1.93 -21.66 -24.74
C LEU A 23 -2.48 -20.42 -25.45
N ALA A 24 -1.63 -19.68 -26.15
CA ALA A 24 -2.05 -18.52 -26.94
C ALA A 24 -3.03 -18.91 -28.04
N GLU A 25 -2.80 -20.04 -28.71
CA GLU A 25 -3.70 -20.55 -29.74
C GLU A 25 -5.06 -20.97 -29.16
N GLN A 26 -5.10 -21.54 -27.98
CA GLN A 26 -6.35 -21.84 -27.28
C GLN A 26 -7.15 -20.54 -26.98
N VAL A 27 -6.49 -19.46 -26.59
CA VAL A 27 -7.14 -18.17 -26.36
C VAL A 27 -7.68 -17.62 -27.69
N ARG A 28 -6.88 -17.61 -28.77
CA ARG A 28 -7.29 -17.16 -30.11
C ARG A 28 -8.51 -17.93 -30.61
N SER A 29 -8.55 -19.24 -30.41
CA SER A 29 -9.67 -20.10 -30.85
C SER A 29 -10.91 -19.88 -29.98
N LYS A 30 -10.78 -19.93 -28.67
CA LYS A 30 -11.93 -19.89 -27.76
C LYS A 30 -12.56 -18.52 -27.62
N TRP A 31 -11.76 -17.46 -27.66
CA TRP A 31 -12.16 -16.09 -27.37
C TRP A 31 -12.02 -15.16 -28.59
N SER A 32 -12.06 -15.69 -29.82
CA SER A 32 -11.83 -14.96 -31.07
C SER A 32 -12.60 -13.64 -31.18
N ASP A 33 -13.84 -13.61 -30.73
CA ASP A 33 -14.69 -12.42 -30.79
C ASP A 33 -14.32 -11.35 -29.76
N LEU A 34 -13.65 -11.75 -28.68
CA LEU A 34 -13.32 -10.89 -27.54
C LEU A 34 -11.85 -10.49 -27.50
N THR A 35 -10.96 -11.32 -28.05
CA THR A 35 -9.51 -11.12 -27.99
C THR A 35 -8.90 -10.89 -29.39
N PRO A 36 -9.08 -9.69 -29.98
CA PRO A 36 -8.54 -9.38 -31.31
C PRO A 36 -7.02 -9.38 -31.38
N VAL A 37 -6.35 -9.25 -30.22
CA VAL A 37 -4.89 -9.28 -30.11
C VAL A 37 -4.48 -10.34 -29.09
N VAL A 38 -3.69 -11.33 -29.54
CA VAL A 38 -3.06 -12.33 -28.67
C VAL A 38 -1.60 -12.48 -29.11
N LYS A 39 -0.67 -12.07 -28.25
CA LYS A 39 0.76 -12.06 -28.52
C LYS A 39 1.55 -12.86 -27.48
N VAL A 40 2.60 -13.48 -27.94
CA VAL A 40 3.61 -14.13 -27.11
C VAL A 40 4.87 -13.27 -27.18
N LEU A 41 5.24 -12.66 -26.06
CA LEU A 41 6.36 -11.73 -25.95
C LEU A 41 7.53 -12.39 -25.25
N PRO A 42 8.76 -12.20 -25.71
CA PRO A 42 9.95 -12.69 -25.02
C PRO A 42 10.02 -12.16 -23.57
N MET A 43 9.72 -10.87 -23.40
CA MET A 43 9.73 -10.16 -22.12
C MET A 43 8.71 -9.00 -22.16
N LEU A 44 7.78 -9.00 -21.23
CA LEU A 44 6.74 -7.98 -21.16
C LEU A 44 7.32 -6.61 -20.77
N SER A 45 8.25 -6.54 -19.84
CA SER A 45 8.77 -5.28 -19.27
C SER A 45 9.38 -4.30 -20.29
N VAL A 46 9.73 -4.76 -21.48
CA VAL A 46 10.28 -3.92 -22.55
C VAL A 46 9.31 -3.69 -23.72
N ALA A 47 8.06 -4.16 -23.60
CA ALA A 47 7.07 -4.14 -24.68
C ALA A 47 5.98 -3.06 -24.49
N GLU A 48 6.21 -2.04 -23.66
CA GLU A 48 5.20 -1.01 -23.36
C GLU A 48 4.69 -0.31 -24.62
N ASP A 49 5.60 0.14 -25.48
CA ASP A 49 5.23 0.85 -26.71
C ASP A 49 4.41 -0.02 -27.66
N GLU A 50 4.73 -1.32 -27.73
CA GLU A 50 3.99 -2.27 -28.55
C GLU A 50 2.57 -2.48 -28.01
N VAL A 51 2.42 -2.64 -26.70
CA VAL A 51 1.10 -2.80 -26.06
C VAL A 51 0.25 -1.54 -26.23
N ARG A 52 0.85 -0.35 -26.09
CA ARG A 52 0.15 0.93 -26.32
C ARG A 52 -0.30 1.07 -27.77
N ALA A 53 0.56 0.73 -28.72
CA ALA A 53 0.20 0.74 -30.14
C ALA A 53 -0.95 -0.22 -30.46
N ASP A 54 -0.96 -1.41 -29.86
CA ASP A 54 -2.06 -2.38 -30.02
C ASP A 54 -3.37 -1.87 -29.43
N ILE A 55 -3.33 -1.21 -28.26
CA ILE A 55 -4.51 -0.61 -27.65
C ILE A 55 -5.15 0.41 -28.60
N GLU A 56 -4.35 1.30 -29.16
CA GLU A 56 -4.83 2.33 -30.09
C GLU A 56 -5.33 1.72 -31.41
N ALA A 57 -4.53 0.87 -32.05
CA ALA A 57 -4.81 0.33 -33.37
C ALA A 57 -6.06 -0.58 -33.38
N ASN A 58 -6.32 -1.32 -32.30
CA ASN A 58 -7.41 -2.28 -32.22
C ASN A 58 -8.60 -1.78 -31.38
N GLY A 59 -8.45 -0.62 -30.71
CA GLY A 59 -9.47 -0.07 -29.81
C GLY A 59 -9.71 -0.99 -28.63
N LEU A 60 -8.64 -1.49 -28.00
CA LEU A 60 -8.76 -2.37 -26.85
C LEU A 60 -9.26 -1.58 -25.63
N ASP A 61 -10.15 -2.18 -24.86
CA ASP A 61 -10.68 -1.63 -23.60
C ASP A 61 -10.26 -2.47 -22.38
N GLY A 62 -9.54 -3.57 -22.61
CA GLY A 62 -8.92 -4.39 -21.57
C GLY A 62 -7.62 -5.04 -22.04
N VAL A 63 -6.72 -5.29 -21.10
CA VAL A 63 -5.45 -5.98 -21.33
C VAL A 63 -5.25 -7.05 -20.27
N LEU A 64 -4.93 -8.26 -20.72
CA LEU A 64 -4.60 -9.41 -19.90
C LEU A 64 -3.12 -9.75 -20.03
N PHE A 65 -2.36 -9.60 -18.96
CA PHE A 65 -0.97 -10.02 -18.89
C PHE A 65 -0.86 -11.41 -18.26
N CYS A 66 -0.29 -12.37 -18.99
CA CYS A 66 -0.08 -13.74 -18.54
C CYS A 66 1.40 -13.96 -18.28
N GLY A 67 1.82 -14.05 -17.02
CA GLY A 67 3.22 -14.13 -16.65
C GLY A 67 3.43 -14.38 -15.16
N ALA A 68 4.24 -13.55 -14.53
CA ALA A 68 4.48 -13.55 -13.10
C ALA A 68 3.35 -12.89 -12.30
N SER A 69 3.52 -12.85 -10.99
CA SER A 69 2.63 -12.15 -10.07
C SER A 69 2.59 -10.63 -10.39
N PRO A 70 1.44 -9.96 -10.27
CA PRO A 70 1.38 -8.50 -10.37
C PRO A 70 2.20 -7.77 -9.29
N ARG A 71 2.68 -8.49 -8.27
CA ARG A 71 3.59 -7.97 -7.24
C ARG A 71 5.06 -7.94 -7.70
N ASP A 72 5.39 -8.60 -8.79
CA ASP A 72 6.73 -8.66 -9.37
C ASP A 72 6.85 -7.63 -10.50
N GLU A 73 6.49 -6.40 -10.27
CA GLU A 73 6.62 -5.17 -11.08
C GLU A 73 6.99 -5.36 -12.58
N ALA A 74 6.61 -6.50 -13.16
CA ALA A 74 7.00 -6.86 -14.53
C ALA A 74 6.45 -5.89 -15.59
N ALA A 75 5.36 -5.20 -15.27
CA ALA A 75 4.77 -4.16 -16.11
C ALA A 75 4.09 -3.08 -15.24
N PRO A 76 4.84 -2.14 -14.65
CA PRO A 76 4.30 -1.09 -13.79
C PRO A 76 3.57 0.02 -14.56
N TRP A 77 3.20 -0.23 -15.80
CA TRP A 77 2.66 0.80 -16.69
C TRP A 77 1.25 1.22 -16.31
N GLN A 78 1.04 2.52 -16.34
CA GLN A 78 -0.30 3.09 -16.29
C GLN A 78 -0.90 3.08 -17.70
N LEU A 79 -1.77 2.14 -17.99
CA LEU A 79 -2.48 2.05 -19.26
C LEU A 79 -3.87 2.69 -19.16
N PRO A 80 -4.38 3.29 -20.25
CA PRO A 80 -5.70 3.95 -20.26
C PRO A 80 -6.87 2.95 -20.32
N VAL A 81 -6.60 1.66 -20.13
CA VAL A 81 -7.55 0.55 -20.24
C VAL A 81 -7.50 -0.31 -18.98
N GLN A 82 -8.50 -1.15 -18.79
CA GLN A 82 -8.51 -2.08 -17.67
C GLN A 82 -7.41 -3.14 -17.83
N VAL A 83 -6.63 -3.34 -16.77
CA VAL A 83 -5.51 -4.30 -16.74
C VAL A 83 -5.82 -5.41 -15.76
N GLU A 84 -5.59 -6.63 -16.16
CA GLU A 84 -5.63 -7.83 -15.31
C GLU A 84 -4.36 -8.65 -15.52
N HIS A 85 -3.93 -9.32 -14.46
CA HIS A 85 -2.77 -10.20 -14.47
C HIS A 85 -3.16 -11.63 -14.13
N VAL A 86 -2.68 -12.58 -14.95
CA VAL A 86 -2.77 -14.01 -14.68
C VAL A 86 -1.38 -14.53 -14.33
N ASN A 87 -1.23 -14.93 -13.07
CA ASN A 87 0.02 -15.45 -12.55
C ASN A 87 0.19 -16.92 -12.92
N LEU A 88 0.75 -17.18 -14.10
CA LEU A 88 1.04 -18.55 -14.56
C LEU A 88 2.31 -19.11 -13.90
N ARG A 89 3.26 -18.27 -13.52
CA ARG A 89 4.52 -18.68 -12.91
C ARG A 89 4.32 -19.32 -11.54
N GLU A 90 3.87 -18.55 -10.56
CA GLU A 90 3.76 -19.03 -9.18
C GLU A 90 2.56 -19.93 -8.98
N GLN A 91 1.42 -19.62 -9.61
CA GLN A 91 0.18 -20.36 -9.40
C GLN A 91 0.06 -21.62 -10.24
N CYS A 92 0.83 -21.73 -11.33
CA CYS A 92 0.83 -22.93 -12.18
C CYS A 92 2.19 -23.62 -12.17
N VAL A 93 3.22 -23.02 -12.80
CA VAL A 93 4.50 -23.68 -13.04
C VAL A 93 5.22 -24.06 -11.74
N LEU A 94 5.33 -23.13 -10.79
CA LEU A 94 6.03 -23.38 -9.52
C LEU A 94 5.17 -24.14 -8.50
N ALA A 95 3.84 -23.99 -8.57
CA ALA A 95 2.94 -24.72 -7.68
C ALA A 95 2.78 -26.18 -8.06
N TYR A 96 2.85 -26.51 -9.35
CA TYR A 96 2.71 -27.89 -9.84
C TYR A 96 3.96 -28.73 -9.51
N LYS A 97 3.72 -29.92 -9.00
CA LYS A 97 4.75 -30.94 -8.79
C LYS A 97 4.35 -32.24 -9.48
N ASN A 98 5.33 -32.95 -10.01
CA ASN A 98 5.12 -34.31 -10.47
C ASN A 98 4.72 -35.21 -9.29
N PRO A 99 4.13 -36.41 -9.54
CA PRO A 99 3.73 -37.34 -8.48
C PRO A 99 4.89 -37.77 -7.54
N ASP A 100 6.12 -37.67 -8.01
CA ASP A 100 7.34 -37.92 -7.24
C ASP A 100 7.87 -36.71 -6.46
N GLY A 101 7.15 -35.56 -6.54
CA GLY A 101 7.52 -34.31 -5.90
C GLY A 101 8.55 -33.47 -6.66
N SER A 102 9.05 -33.94 -7.82
CA SER A 102 9.97 -33.17 -8.65
C SER A 102 9.30 -32.00 -9.37
N ALA A 103 10.09 -31.00 -9.76
CA ALA A 103 9.62 -29.93 -10.65
C ALA A 103 9.41 -30.47 -12.06
N VAL A 104 8.50 -29.82 -12.82
CA VAL A 104 8.29 -30.16 -14.23
C VAL A 104 9.56 -29.84 -15.03
N SER A 105 10.01 -30.80 -15.81
CA SER A 105 11.09 -30.65 -16.79
C SER A 105 10.68 -31.25 -18.11
N GLY A 106 10.85 -30.48 -19.20
CA GLY A 106 10.39 -30.89 -20.53
C GLY A 106 8.95 -30.51 -20.84
N ALA A 107 8.23 -31.37 -21.55
CA ALA A 107 6.84 -31.10 -21.97
C ALA A 107 5.90 -30.99 -20.76
N ALA A 108 4.99 -29.99 -20.80
CA ALA A 108 4.03 -29.76 -19.76
C ALA A 108 3.09 -30.96 -19.58
N PRO A 109 2.87 -31.46 -18.36
CA PRO A 109 1.82 -32.42 -18.10
C PRO A 109 0.44 -31.84 -18.49
N ALA A 110 -0.46 -32.70 -18.98
CA ALA A 110 -1.80 -32.27 -19.39
C ALA A 110 -2.55 -31.50 -18.29
N LEU A 111 -2.39 -31.92 -17.03
CA LEU A 111 -3.03 -31.27 -15.89
C LEU A 111 -2.47 -29.85 -15.65
N LEU A 112 -1.17 -29.64 -15.81
CA LEU A 112 -0.56 -28.31 -15.69
C LEU A 112 -1.06 -27.39 -16.81
N THR A 113 -1.13 -27.89 -18.05
CA THR A 113 -1.68 -27.15 -19.20
C THR A 113 -3.13 -26.80 -18.98
N GLN A 114 -3.95 -27.72 -18.47
CA GLN A 114 -5.35 -27.44 -18.13
C GLN A 114 -5.47 -26.39 -17.05
N MET A 115 -4.67 -26.48 -15.98
CA MET A 115 -4.64 -25.50 -14.90
C MET A 115 -4.32 -24.10 -15.43
N ALA A 116 -3.29 -23.97 -16.28
CA ALA A 116 -2.93 -22.70 -16.91
C ALA A 116 -4.08 -22.17 -17.79
N THR A 117 -4.72 -23.03 -18.55
CA THR A 117 -5.90 -22.69 -19.39
C THR A 117 -7.06 -22.17 -18.54
N ASP A 118 -7.32 -22.78 -17.39
CA ASP A 118 -8.40 -22.35 -16.50
C ASP A 118 -8.10 -20.98 -15.89
N TYR A 119 -6.86 -20.72 -15.45
CA TYR A 119 -6.46 -19.39 -14.97
C TYR A 119 -6.60 -18.31 -16.05
N MET A 120 -6.19 -18.60 -17.29
CA MET A 120 -6.37 -17.66 -18.41
C MET A 120 -7.84 -17.37 -18.68
N ASN A 121 -8.69 -18.41 -18.72
CA ASN A 121 -10.13 -18.25 -18.90
C ASN A 121 -10.75 -17.39 -17.79
N MET A 122 -10.32 -17.59 -16.53
CA MET A 122 -10.76 -16.76 -15.41
C MET A 122 -10.35 -15.29 -15.60
N GLY A 123 -9.12 -15.03 -16.07
CA GLY A 123 -8.64 -13.67 -16.34
C GLY A 123 -9.46 -12.98 -17.42
N VAL A 124 -9.72 -13.65 -18.56
CA VAL A 124 -10.56 -13.11 -19.64
C VAL A 124 -11.97 -12.80 -19.13
N VAL A 125 -12.60 -13.74 -18.43
CA VAL A 125 -13.96 -13.55 -17.87
C VAL A 125 -13.97 -12.44 -16.82
N LYS A 126 -12.92 -12.30 -16.02
CA LYS A 126 -12.80 -11.22 -15.04
C LYS A 126 -12.81 -9.86 -15.73
N LEU A 127 -11.98 -9.65 -16.75
CA LEU A 127 -11.98 -8.42 -17.55
C LEU A 127 -13.33 -8.15 -18.20
N GLN A 128 -13.95 -9.18 -18.79
CA GLN A 128 -15.26 -9.06 -19.41
C GLN A 128 -16.34 -8.60 -18.43
N LYS A 129 -16.27 -9.02 -17.16
CA LYS A 129 -17.30 -8.76 -16.14
C LYS A 129 -16.96 -7.62 -15.18
N SER A 130 -15.73 -7.13 -15.17
CA SER A 130 -15.31 -6.01 -14.33
C SER A 130 -15.53 -4.68 -15.05
N ASN A 131 -15.68 -3.63 -14.28
CA ASN A 131 -15.60 -2.25 -14.75
C ASN A 131 -14.32 -1.61 -14.23
N MET A 132 -13.77 -0.68 -15.01
CA MET A 132 -12.73 0.19 -14.49
C MET A 132 -13.28 0.97 -13.31
N PRO A 133 -12.61 0.99 -12.13
CA PRO A 133 -13.11 1.75 -11.01
C PRO A 133 -13.11 3.25 -11.37
N GLU A 134 -14.23 3.90 -11.15
CA GLU A 134 -14.32 5.35 -11.29
C GLU A 134 -13.59 6.01 -10.12
N SER A 135 -12.73 6.98 -10.43
CA SER A 135 -12.12 7.81 -9.40
C SER A 135 -13.18 8.70 -8.78
N ALA A 136 -13.54 8.45 -7.55
CA ALA A 136 -14.34 9.41 -6.78
C ALA A 136 -13.41 10.57 -6.37
N ALA A 137 -13.60 11.74 -6.96
CA ALA A 137 -12.99 12.97 -6.48
C ALA A 137 -13.77 13.43 -5.23
N ILE A 138 -13.19 13.27 -4.05
CA ILE A 138 -13.72 13.82 -2.81
C ILE A 138 -12.93 15.10 -2.52
N GLU A 139 -13.59 16.24 -2.45
CA GLU A 139 -12.98 17.44 -1.87
C GLU A 139 -12.85 17.23 -0.35
N GLY A 140 -11.71 16.70 0.06
CA GLY A 140 -11.44 16.44 1.46
C GLY A 140 -11.24 17.72 2.26
N ILE A 141 -11.68 17.71 3.52
CA ILE A 141 -11.48 18.80 4.48
C ILE A 141 -9.98 18.96 4.74
N LYS A 142 -9.45 20.17 4.51
CA LYS A 142 -8.02 20.48 4.69
C LYS A 142 -7.65 20.79 6.14
N ARG A 143 -8.05 19.89 7.03
CA ARG A 143 -7.73 19.94 8.46
C ARG A 143 -7.36 18.55 8.95
N ILE A 144 -6.28 18.45 9.69
CA ILE A 144 -5.74 17.19 10.20
C ILE A 144 -5.83 17.18 11.73
N LEU A 145 -6.35 16.10 12.29
CA LEU A 145 -6.30 15.82 13.73
C LEU A 145 -5.07 14.98 14.04
N VAL A 146 -4.19 15.47 14.89
CA VAL A 146 -3.04 14.74 15.39
C VAL A 146 -3.29 14.36 16.85
N ILE A 147 -3.27 13.06 17.17
CA ILE A 147 -3.53 12.55 18.51
C ILE A 147 -2.23 12.12 19.15
N GLY A 148 -1.82 12.88 20.19
CA GLY A 148 -0.58 12.72 20.94
C GLY A 148 0.43 13.82 20.65
N GLY A 149 0.80 14.57 21.68
CA GLY A 149 1.75 15.68 21.63
C GLY A 149 3.20 15.30 21.93
N GLY A 150 3.57 14.03 21.70
CA GLY A 150 4.95 13.55 21.78
C GLY A 150 5.77 13.95 20.54
N TRP A 151 7.00 13.45 20.45
CA TRP A 151 7.92 13.77 19.34
C TRP A 151 7.30 13.54 17.97
N THR A 152 6.66 12.38 17.78
CA THR A 152 6.00 12.00 16.52
C THR A 152 4.86 12.96 16.17
N GLY A 153 4.00 13.27 17.14
CA GLY A 153 2.87 14.17 16.92
C GLY A 153 3.31 15.61 16.66
N LEU A 154 4.32 16.10 17.36
CA LEU A 154 4.91 17.42 17.09
C LEU A 154 5.48 17.48 15.67
N THR A 155 6.17 16.42 15.22
CA THR A 155 6.70 16.35 13.85
C THR A 155 5.56 16.32 12.83
N ALA A 156 4.57 15.46 13.03
CA ALA A 156 3.43 15.35 12.13
C ALA A 156 2.66 16.67 12.01
N ALA A 157 2.44 17.36 13.13
CA ALA A 157 1.77 18.66 13.14
C ALA A 157 2.55 19.73 12.35
N GLN A 158 3.88 19.79 12.53
CA GLN A 158 4.72 20.73 11.79
C GLN A 158 4.71 20.43 10.28
N GLU A 159 4.89 19.17 9.88
CA GLU A 159 4.93 18.81 8.46
C GLU A 159 3.57 19.04 7.78
N ALA A 160 2.47 18.69 8.45
CA ALA A 160 1.13 18.98 7.95
C ALA A 160 0.89 20.49 7.77
N ALA A 161 1.28 21.31 8.73
CA ALA A 161 1.15 22.77 8.64
C ALA A 161 2.00 23.37 7.51
N LYS A 162 3.20 22.84 7.25
CA LYS A 162 4.06 23.27 6.11
C LYS A 162 3.41 23.03 4.76
N THR A 163 2.55 22.01 4.64
CA THR A 163 1.82 21.71 3.39
C THR A 163 0.51 22.49 3.26
N GLY A 164 0.22 23.40 4.20
CA GLY A 164 -0.95 24.28 4.14
C GLY A 164 -2.21 23.72 4.78
N TYR A 165 -2.11 22.65 5.57
CA TYR A 165 -3.24 22.11 6.34
C TYR A 165 -3.39 22.82 7.68
N GLU A 166 -4.62 23.04 8.11
CA GLU A 166 -4.92 23.33 9.52
C GLU A 166 -4.72 22.06 10.36
N VAL A 167 -4.14 22.22 11.53
CA VAL A 167 -3.83 21.08 12.41
C VAL A 167 -4.46 21.31 13.79
N ILE A 168 -5.14 20.28 14.29
CA ILE A 168 -5.56 20.20 15.68
C ILE A 168 -4.71 19.13 16.35
N LEU A 169 -3.85 19.55 17.29
CA LEU A 169 -2.99 18.64 18.06
C LEU A 169 -3.61 18.42 19.43
N VAL A 170 -4.01 17.19 19.70
CA VAL A 170 -4.64 16.77 20.96
C VAL A 170 -3.63 16.01 21.82
N GLU A 171 -3.42 16.47 23.05
CA GLU A 171 -2.55 15.84 24.04
C GLU A 171 -3.31 15.61 25.35
N LYS A 172 -3.23 14.40 25.88
CA LYS A 172 -3.91 14.02 27.14
C LYS A 172 -3.25 14.62 28.39
N ALA A 173 -1.94 14.88 28.33
CA ALA A 173 -1.20 15.49 29.41
C ALA A 173 -1.38 17.02 29.44
N ASP A 174 -0.93 17.62 30.50
CA ASP A 174 -0.88 19.06 30.70
C ASP A 174 0.28 19.74 29.95
N LYS A 175 1.16 18.95 29.29
CA LYS A 175 2.32 19.43 28.54
C LYS A 175 2.63 18.59 27.33
N LEU A 176 3.24 19.21 26.32
CA LEU A 176 3.80 18.57 25.13
C LEU A 176 5.13 17.89 25.40
N GLY A 177 5.58 17.07 24.45
CA GLY A 177 6.89 16.40 24.44
C GLY A 177 6.84 14.91 24.75
N GLY A 178 5.79 14.41 25.41
CA GLY A 178 5.62 13.00 25.72
C GLY A 178 6.84 12.39 26.44
N ALA A 179 7.24 11.19 26.05
CA ALA A 179 8.37 10.46 26.65
C ALA A 179 9.72 11.20 26.51
N VAL A 180 9.87 12.05 25.47
CA VAL A 180 11.13 12.79 25.20
C VAL A 180 11.42 13.85 26.26
N ASN A 181 10.43 14.26 27.06
CA ASN A 181 10.69 15.11 28.23
C ASN A 181 11.71 14.51 29.22
N ASN A 182 11.81 13.16 29.22
CA ASN A 182 12.76 12.43 30.08
C ASN A 182 14.01 11.96 29.32
N MET A 183 14.20 12.41 28.07
CA MET A 183 15.31 12.01 27.18
C MET A 183 16.02 13.25 26.65
N PRO A 184 16.95 13.86 27.43
CA PRO A 184 17.63 15.08 27.00
C PRO A 184 18.52 14.87 25.77
N MET A 185 18.97 13.64 25.54
CA MET A 185 19.86 13.27 24.46
C MET A 185 19.21 12.17 23.60
N GLY A 186 19.31 12.30 22.29
CA GLY A 186 18.87 11.33 21.30
C GLY A 186 19.99 10.87 20.38
N SER A 187 19.76 9.81 19.63
CA SER A 187 20.65 9.40 18.54
C SER A 187 20.55 10.37 17.37
N PRO A 188 21.66 10.63 16.63
CA PRO A 188 21.63 11.46 15.44
C PRO A 188 20.69 10.86 14.37
N LEU A 189 20.08 11.74 13.56
CA LEU A 189 19.24 11.33 12.42
C LEU A 189 20.05 10.97 11.17
N GLN A 190 21.36 11.22 11.20
CA GLN A 190 22.29 10.98 10.08
C GLN A 190 23.45 10.09 10.50
N ALA A 191 24.01 9.38 9.53
CA ALA A 191 25.23 8.61 9.74
C ALA A 191 26.38 9.49 10.26
N PRO A 192 27.27 8.96 11.11
CA PRO A 192 27.41 7.57 11.55
C PRO A 192 26.56 7.13 12.75
N TRP A 193 25.63 7.94 13.24
CA TRP A 193 24.72 7.70 14.38
C TRP A 193 25.39 7.41 15.74
N GLU A 194 26.67 7.76 15.90
CA GLU A 194 27.48 7.38 17.07
C GLU A 194 27.32 8.36 18.21
N ASP A 195 27.41 9.67 17.94
CA ASP A 195 27.39 10.70 18.96
C ASP A 195 25.97 11.14 19.30
N ARG A 196 25.57 10.95 20.56
CA ARG A 196 24.30 11.46 21.05
C ARG A 196 24.25 12.99 21.00
N GLN A 197 23.11 13.50 20.55
CA GLN A 197 22.86 14.94 20.41
C GLN A 197 21.68 15.36 21.29
N PRO A 198 21.64 16.65 21.73
CA PRO A 198 20.44 17.18 22.38
C PRO A 198 19.21 17.00 21.52
N THR A 199 18.09 16.63 22.12
CA THR A 199 16.84 16.42 21.39
C THR A 199 16.22 17.71 20.83
N ASN A 200 16.62 18.88 21.37
CA ASN A 200 16.07 20.20 21.01
C ASN A 200 14.54 20.26 21.11
N LEU A 201 13.98 19.50 22.07
CA LEU A 201 12.54 19.37 22.26
C LEU A 201 11.88 20.73 22.52
N ALA A 202 12.52 21.63 23.29
CA ALA A 202 11.96 22.95 23.60
C ALA A 202 11.74 23.79 22.33
N GLU A 203 12.71 23.79 21.42
CA GLU A 203 12.59 24.49 20.13
C GLU A 203 11.46 23.92 19.27
N LYS A 204 11.33 22.58 19.25
CA LYS A 204 10.27 21.89 18.52
C LYS A 204 8.89 22.23 19.07
N ILE A 205 8.73 22.27 20.40
CA ILE A 205 7.49 22.68 21.06
C ILE A 205 7.18 24.15 20.72
N ALA A 206 8.17 25.03 20.83
CA ALA A 206 8.01 26.44 20.49
C ALA A 206 7.57 26.66 19.04
N ALA A 207 8.15 25.91 18.09
CA ALA A 207 7.80 25.97 16.69
C ALA A 207 6.36 25.49 16.42
N VAL A 208 5.84 24.50 17.17
CA VAL A 208 4.45 24.03 17.06
C VAL A 208 3.50 25.05 17.70
N THR A 209 3.77 25.51 18.92
CA THR A 209 2.89 26.41 19.65
C THR A 209 2.87 27.83 19.07
N GLY A 210 3.93 28.23 18.38
CA GLY A 210 4.01 29.52 17.68
C GLY A 210 3.41 29.52 16.27
N ASN A 211 2.98 28.37 15.75
CA ASN A 211 2.42 28.27 14.41
C ASN A 211 0.90 28.51 14.43
N SER A 212 0.43 29.56 13.75
CA SER A 212 -0.99 29.93 13.69
C SER A 212 -1.90 28.89 13.03
N SER A 213 -1.34 27.99 12.21
CA SER A 213 -2.10 26.89 11.59
C SER A 213 -2.27 25.68 12.50
N ILE A 214 -1.67 25.68 13.70
CA ILE A 214 -1.72 24.57 14.65
C ILE A 214 -2.46 24.99 15.92
N THR A 215 -3.57 24.35 16.19
CA THR A 215 -4.31 24.49 17.45
C THR A 215 -3.92 23.37 18.40
N VAL A 216 -3.37 23.70 19.56
CA VAL A 216 -2.96 22.72 20.58
C VAL A 216 -4.02 22.63 21.66
N LEU A 217 -4.50 21.41 21.93
CA LEU A 217 -5.46 21.09 23.00
C LEU A 217 -4.76 20.17 24.02
N LEU A 218 -4.38 20.71 25.15
CA LEU A 218 -3.84 19.97 26.29
C LEU A 218 -4.96 19.44 27.19
N ASN A 219 -4.65 18.49 28.07
CA ASN A 219 -5.61 17.83 28.95
C ASN A 219 -6.86 17.34 28.18
N SER A 220 -6.64 16.86 26.95
CA SER A 220 -7.71 16.57 25.99
C SER A 220 -7.53 15.20 25.35
N HIS A 221 -8.62 14.56 24.97
CA HIS A 221 -8.58 13.29 24.27
C HIS A 221 -9.72 13.20 23.25
N MET A 222 -9.52 12.43 22.19
CA MET A 222 -10.59 12.13 21.22
C MET A 222 -11.62 11.23 21.88
N ALA A 223 -12.86 11.69 21.99
CA ALA A 223 -13.98 10.93 22.55
C ALA A 223 -14.72 10.14 21.48
N LYS A 224 -14.88 10.70 20.27
CA LYS A 224 -15.62 10.06 19.19
C LYS A 224 -15.08 10.47 17.84
N LEU A 225 -15.14 9.53 16.88
CA LEU A 225 -14.84 9.78 15.47
C LEU A 225 -15.94 9.17 14.62
N GLU A 226 -16.54 9.96 13.72
CA GLU A 226 -17.60 9.54 12.81
C GLU A 226 -17.25 9.98 11.38
N GLY A 227 -17.87 9.36 10.37
CA GLY A 227 -17.65 9.69 8.96
C GLY A 227 -16.66 8.77 8.27
N GLN A 228 -16.02 9.30 7.24
CA GLN A 228 -15.10 8.57 6.36
C GLN A 228 -13.86 9.40 6.03
N PRO A 229 -12.79 8.80 5.50
CA PRO A 229 -11.62 9.53 5.05
C PRO A 229 -11.99 10.71 4.13
N GLY A 230 -11.47 11.88 4.46
CA GLY A 230 -11.82 13.14 3.79
C GLY A 230 -12.92 13.94 4.49
N GLU A 231 -13.80 13.30 5.26
CA GLU A 231 -15.01 13.92 5.88
C GLU A 231 -15.29 13.33 7.26
N PHE A 232 -14.33 13.36 8.15
CA PHE A 232 -14.54 12.94 9.53
C PHE A 232 -15.12 14.08 10.39
N LYS A 233 -15.92 13.68 11.35
CA LYS A 233 -16.35 14.52 12.48
C LYS A 233 -15.74 13.96 13.76
N ALA A 234 -14.78 14.69 14.33
CA ALA A 234 -14.08 14.29 15.55
C ALA A 234 -14.60 15.09 16.74
N THR A 235 -15.03 14.41 17.79
CA THR A 235 -15.37 15.01 19.07
C THR A 235 -14.20 14.85 20.02
N VAL A 236 -13.68 15.96 20.52
CA VAL A 236 -12.57 16.04 21.45
C VAL A 236 -13.10 16.49 22.80
N ALA A 237 -12.91 15.66 23.82
CA ALA A 237 -13.17 16.05 25.21
C ALA A 237 -11.99 16.88 25.73
N THR A 238 -12.28 18.08 26.19
CA THR A 238 -11.31 19.05 26.74
C THR A 238 -11.67 19.35 28.19
N ALA A 239 -10.77 20.04 28.90
CA ALA A 239 -11.05 20.49 30.28
C ALA A 239 -12.30 21.42 30.36
N ASN A 240 -12.69 22.06 29.26
CA ASN A 240 -13.81 22.99 29.20
C ASN A 240 -15.08 22.38 28.56
N GLY A 241 -15.13 21.07 28.37
CA GLY A 241 -16.22 20.35 27.72
C GLY A 241 -15.82 19.80 26.36
N GLU A 242 -16.80 19.23 25.65
CA GLU A 242 -16.57 18.63 24.33
C GLU A 242 -16.58 19.68 23.21
N GLN A 243 -15.66 19.52 22.28
CA GLN A 243 -15.56 20.31 21.05
C GLN A 243 -15.58 19.37 19.85
N THR A 244 -16.31 19.73 18.82
CA THR A 244 -16.44 18.94 17.60
C THR A 244 -15.76 19.66 16.44
N PHE A 245 -14.98 18.90 15.67
CA PHE A 245 -14.21 19.40 14.52
C PHE A 245 -14.50 18.57 13.29
N ASP A 246 -14.72 19.25 12.17
CA ASP A 246 -14.72 18.61 10.85
C ASP A 246 -13.26 18.50 10.36
N ILE A 247 -12.81 17.30 10.05
CA ILE A 247 -11.42 16.98 9.70
C ILE A 247 -11.35 16.04 8.50
N GLY A 248 -10.29 16.14 7.70
CA GLY A 248 -10.07 15.26 6.55
C GLY A 248 -9.37 13.96 6.91
N SER A 249 -8.46 14.01 7.88
CA SER A 249 -7.68 12.84 8.28
C SER A 249 -7.23 12.91 9.74
N VAL A 250 -6.86 11.74 10.28
CA VAL A 250 -6.36 11.56 11.65
C VAL A 250 -4.97 10.94 11.61
N VAL A 251 -4.05 11.53 12.35
CA VAL A 251 -2.71 10.98 12.62
C VAL A 251 -2.66 10.46 14.05
N LEU A 252 -2.44 9.16 14.20
CA LEU A 252 -2.26 8.53 15.51
C LEU A 252 -0.78 8.57 15.91
N ALA A 253 -0.46 9.39 16.91
CA ALA A 253 0.88 9.57 17.47
C ALA A 253 0.91 9.32 18.98
N THR A 254 0.12 8.36 19.46
CA THR A 254 -0.14 8.09 20.88
C THR A 254 1.06 7.53 21.64
N GLY A 255 2.13 7.16 20.93
CA GLY A 255 3.34 6.60 21.51
C GLY A 255 3.11 5.19 22.08
N TRP A 256 3.96 4.82 23.02
CA TRP A 256 3.96 3.50 23.65
C TRP A 256 4.32 3.63 25.14
N VAL A 257 3.98 2.60 25.91
CA VAL A 257 4.37 2.48 27.31
C VAL A 257 5.33 1.30 27.44
N PRO A 258 6.46 1.45 28.12
CA PRO A 258 7.35 0.32 28.38
C PRO A 258 6.62 -0.82 29.06
N LEU A 259 7.01 -2.05 28.75
CA LEU A 259 6.46 -3.23 29.39
C LEU A 259 6.66 -3.15 30.90
N ALA A 260 5.57 -3.40 31.66
CA ALA A 260 5.65 -3.34 33.12
C ALA A 260 6.61 -4.39 33.67
N GLU A 261 7.32 -4.07 34.74
CA GLU A 261 8.36 -4.90 35.38
C GLU A 261 7.93 -6.34 35.64
N LYS A 262 6.69 -6.53 36.11
CA LYS A 262 6.08 -7.86 36.35
C LYS A 262 6.11 -8.81 35.14
N TYR A 263 6.07 -8.27 33.93
CA TYR A 263 6.17 -9.09 32.70
C TYR A 263 7.62 -9.42 32.34
N LEU A 264 8.56 -8.57 32.72
CA LEU A 264 9.98 -8.79 32.51
C LEU A 264 10.53 -9.88 33.43
N GLU A 265 10.03 -9.98 34.64
CA GLU A 265 10.34 -11.08 35.56
C GLU A 265 9.95 -12.44 34.99
N SER A 266 8.79 -12.54 34.33
CA SER A 266 8.36 -13.76 33.65
C SER A 266 9.26 -14.17 32.48
N MET A 267 10.02 -13.25 31.91
CA MET A 267 11.03 -13.47 30.86
C MET A 267 12.43 -13.75 31.43
N GLY A 268 12.58 -13.85 32.76
CA GLY A 268 13.87 -14.08 33.41
C GLY A 268 14.74 -12.84 33.55
N LEU A 269 14.25 -11.65 33.17
CA LEU A 269 14.98 -10.38 33.29
C LEU A 269 14.81 -9.82 34.71
N ARG A 270 15.94 -9.62 35.39
CA ARG A 270 16.00 -9.05 36.74
C ARG A 270 16.25 -7.53 36.67
N SER A 271 15.82 -6.80 37.69
CA SER A 271 15.99 -5.34 37.78
C SER A 271 17.44 -4.89 37.75
N GLU A 272 18.37 -5.73 38.22
CA GLU A 272 19.80 -5.45 38.24
C GLU A 272 20.45 -5.48 36.82
N GLU A 273 19.82 -6.14 35.89
CA GLU A 273 20.32 -6.27 34.50
C GLU A 273 19.95 -5.06 33.61
N ARG A 274 19.29 -4.05 34.17
CA ARG A 274 18.86 -2.82 33.49
C ARG A 274 19.82 -1.66 33.57
N ARG A 275 21.01 -1.84 34.11
CA ARG A 275 21.98 -0.76 34.30
C ARG A 275 22.97 -0.60 33.15
#